data_179819b49f75862f73911a7e3e8745a9
#
_entry.id   179819b49f75862f73911a7e3e8745a9
#
_cell.length_a   1.000
_cell.length_b   1.000
_cell.length_c   1.000
_cell.angle_alpha   90.00
_cell.angle_beta   90.00
_cell.angle_gamma   90.00
#
_symmetry.space_group_name_H-M   'P 1'
#
loop_
_entity.id
_entity.type
_entity.pdbx_description
1 polymer ?
#
loop_
_entity_poly.entity_id
_entity_poly.type
_entity_poly.pdbx_seq_one_letter_code
_entity_poly.pdbx_strand_id
1 'polypeptide(L)'
;TMKVDNIVATKVQDFTDGKEKVIKFETDVGNGHHQLVIQRQNKIIDDTIVEDGLIIKDSTVEIMEVLIDRIVVGRMGKYPFLLDKANYFPEYPEPWYSEQKEKGETPPVSYKHCQTLHHNGEWKLDFESPVHYWFFEYYSGKRKFS
;
A
#
# COMPACT_ATOMS: atom_id res chain seq x y z
N THR A 1 -10.53 -2.98 0.24
CA THR A 1 -10.88 -3.00 1.68
C THR A 1 -9.79 -2.34 2.49
N MET A 2 -10.16 -1.52 3.43
CA MET A 2 -9.24 -0.85 4.34
C MET A 2 -9.51 -1.31 5.78
N LYS A 3 -8.44 -1.56 6.52
CA LYS A 3 -8.51 -2.01 7.92
C LYS A 3 -7.53 -1.20 8.77
N VAL A 4 -7.87 -1.00 10.03
CA VAL A 4 -6.90 -0.55 11.04
C VAL A 4 -6.80 -1.66 12.08
N ASP A 5 -5.61 -2.20 12.26
CA ASP A 5 -5.36 -3.46 12.96
C ASP A 5 -6.24 -4.56 12.34
N ASN A 6 -7.16 -5.15 13.05
CA ASN A 6 -8.09 -6.14 12.49
C ASN A 6 -9.52 -5.60 12.34
N ILE A 7 -9.68 -4.28 12.50
CA ILE A 7 -11.00 -3.65 12.39
C ILE A 7 -11.22 -3.22 10.94
N VAL A 8 -12.21 -3.82 10.29
CA VAL A 8 -12.57 -3.46 8.91
C VAL A 8 -13.17 -2.07 8.90
N ALA A 9 -12.52 -1.17 8.17
CA ALA A 9 -12.88 0.24 8.13
C ALA A 9 -13.92 0.57 7.08
N THR A 10 -13.85 -0.09 5.92
CA THR A 10 -14.68 0.24 4.77
C THR A 10 -15.16 -1.01 4.05
N LYS A 11 -16.27 -0.84 3.32
CA LYS A 11 -16.71 -1.82 2.33
C LYS A 11 -15.74 -1.81 1.14
N VAL A 12 -15.80 -2.85 0.34
CA VAL A 12 -15.03 -2.92 -0.92
C VAL A 12 -15.39 -1.72 -1.79
N GLN A 13 -14.36 -1.03 -2.29
CA GLN A 13 -14.51 0.08 -3.22
C GLN A 13 -14.16 -0.38 -4.63
N ASP A 14 -14.91 0.11 -5.61
CA ASP A 14 -14.70 -0.19 -7.01
C ASP A 14 -13.92 0.95 -7.67
N PHE A 15 -12.77 0.64 -8.26
CA PHE A 15 -11.91 1.60 -8.96
C PHE A 15 -11.90 1.40 -10.48
N THR A 16 -12.82 0.62 -11.03
CA THR A 16 -12.86 0.33 -12.47
C THR A 16 -13.18 1.54 -13.34
N ASP A 17 -13.75 2.59 -12.75
CA ASP A 17 -14.02 3.87 -13.44
C ASP A 17 -12.77 4.73 -13.64
N GLY A 18 -11.62 4.34 -13.10
CA GLY A 18 -10.36 5.07 -13.20
C GLY A 18 -10.29 6.37 -12.41
N LYS A 19 -11.29 6.67 -11.58
CA LYS A 19 -11.36 7.92 -10.82
C LYS A 19 -10.69 7.80 -9.47
N GLU A 20 -10.16 8.93 -9.01
CA GLU A 20 -9.66 9.05 -7.64
C GLU A 20 -10.80 8.96 -6.64
N LYS A 21 -10.55 8.28 -5.54
CA LYS A 21 -11.51 8.15 -4.44
C LYS A 21 -10.84 8.49 -3.12
N VAL A 22 -11.54 9.26 -2.30
CA VAL A 22 -11.13 9.55 -0.93
C VAL A 22 -11.90 8.62 -0.02
N ILE A 23 -11.17 7.78 0.72
CA ILE A 23 -11.76 6.86 1.68
C ILE A 23 -11.48 7.39 3.08
N LYS A 24 -12.54 7.64 3.84
CA LYS A 24 -12.46 8.14 5.22
C LYS A 24 -13.00 7.13 6.20
N PHE A 25 -12.37 7.09 7.36
CA PHE A 25 -12.72 6.17 8.41
C PHE A 25 -12.35 6.78 9.77
N GLU A 26 -13.22 6.63 10.75
CA GLU A 26 -12.98 7.07 12.12
C GLU A 26 -13.10 5.90 13.07
N THR A 27 -12.09 5.71 13.91
CA THR A 27 -12.11 4.75 15.00
C THR A 27 -11.12 5.17 16.08
N ASP A 28 -11.42 4.83 17.32
CA ASP A 28 -10.47 4.95 18.42
C ASP A 28 -9.61 3.70 18.48
N VAL A 29 -8.30 3.90 18.34
CA VAL A 29 -7.34 2.81 18.36
C VAL A 29 -6.47 2.77 19.61
N GLY A 30 -6.61 3.78 20.50
CA GLY A 30 -5.76 3.89 21.67
C GLY A 30 -4.31 4.26 21.35
N ASN A 31 -3.51 4.44 22.38
CA ASN A 31 -2.09 4.76 22.25
C ASN A 31 -1.29 3.51 21.90
N GLY A 32 -0.17 3.71 21.23
CA GLY A 32 0.77 2.66 20.90
C GLY A 32 0.83 2.33 19.40
N HIS A 33 1.34 1.16 19.11
CA HIS A 33 1.58 0.70 17.74
C HIS A 33 0.32 0.16 17.09
N HIS A 34 0.10 0.58 15.84
CA HIS A 34 -1.04 0.15 15.01
C HIS A 34 -0.61 -0.08 13.58
N GLN A 35 -1.47 -0.73 12.81
CA GLN A 35 -1.23 -1.00 11.39
C GLN A 35 -2.44 -0.63 10.55
N LEU A 36 -2.21 0.19 9.53
CA LEU A 36 -3.18 0.45 8.46
C LEU A 36 -2.94 -0.56 7.34
N VAL A 37 -4.00 -1.27 6.94
CA VAL A 37 -3.94 -2.26 5.87
C VAL A 37 -4.91 -1.86 4.76
N ILE A 38 -4.41 -1.77 3.54
CA ILE A 38 -5.22 -1.57 2.34
C ILE A 38 -5.08 -2.83 1.48
N GLN A 39 -6.19 -3.52 1.27
CA GLN A 39 -6.22 -4.76 0.52
C GLN A 39 -6.77 -4.51 -0.88
N ARG A 40 -5.99 -4.86 -1.89
CA ARG A 40 -6.44 -4.90 -3.27
C ARG A 40 -6.94 -6.31 -3.58
N GLN A 41 -8.11 -6.38 -4.18
CA GLN A 41 -8.80 -7.65 -4.51
C GLN A 41 -9.34 -7.59 -5.93
N ASN A 42 -9.67 -8.77 -6.46
CA ASN A 42 -10.44 -8.92 -7.70
C ASN A 42 -9.74 -8.50 -8.98
N LYS A 43 -8.41 -8.35 -8.97
CA LYS A 43 -7.66 -8.27 -10.22
C LYS A 43 -7.60 -9.66 -10.84
N ILE A 44 -7.90 -9.76 -12.13
CA ILE A 44 -7.77 -10.99 -12.91
C ILE A 44 -6.61 -10.85 -13.90
N ILE A 45 -6.09 -11.99 -14.38
CA ILE A 45 -4.94 -11.99 -15.29
C ILE A 45 -5.23 -11.22 -16.59
N ASP A 46 -6.46 -11.25 -17.06
CA ASP A 46 -6.88 -10.55 -18.28
C ASP A 46 -6.89 -9.02 -18.15
N ASP A 47 -6.75 -8.48 -16.94
CA ASP A 47 -6.60 -7.04 -16.70
C ASP A 47 -5.23 -6.52 -17.17
N THR A 48 -4.28 -7.41 -17.37
CA THR A 48 -2.97 -7.10 -17.93
C THR A 48 -2.91 -7.59 -19.37
N ILE A 49 -2.70 -6.68 -20.31
CA ILE A 49 -2.61 -7.00 -21.72
C ILE A 49 -1.16 -6.93 -22.16
N VAL A 50 -0.67 -8.04 -22.71
CA VAL A 50 0.70 -8.18 -23.17
C VAL A 50 0.70 -8.43 -24.69
N GLU A 51 1.48 -7.66 -25.44
CA GLU A 51 1.73 -7.87 -26.87
C GLU A 51 3.25 -7.89 -27.14
N ASP A 52 3.70 -8.89 -27.89
CA ASP A 52 5.12 -9.06 -28.25
C ASP A 52 6.07 -9.02 -27.05
N GLY A 53 5.63 -9.59 -25.91
CA GLY A 53 6.40 -9.60 -24.66
C GLY A 53 6.36 -8.29 -23.88
N LEU A 54 5.65 -7.27 -24.35
CA LEU A 54 5.51 -5.97 -23.69
C LEU A 54 4.13 -5.82 -23.06
N ILE A 55 4.08 -5.30 -21.85
CA ILE A 55 2.83 -4.95 -21.20
C ILE A 55 2.32 -3.65 -21.81
N ILE A 56 1.20 -3.72 -22.54
CA ILE A 56 0.57 -2.54 -23.18
C ILE A 56 -0.56 -1.95 -22.34
N LYS A 57 -1.12 -2.71 -21.42
CA LYS A 57 -2.15 -2.27 -20.49
C LYS A 57 -2.06 -3.07 -19.21
N ASP A 58 -2.16 -2.38 -18.09
CA ASP A 58 -2.23 -3.01 -16.78
C ASP A 58 -3.26 -2.28 -15.91
N SER A 59 -3.83 -3.02 -14.96
CA SER A 59 -4.72 -2.47 -13.95
C SER A 59 -3.93 -2.28 -12.66
N THR A 60 -3.74 -1.02 -12.27
CA THR A 60 -3.02 -0.67 -11.03
C THR A 60 -3.88 0.16 -10.10
N VAL A 61 -3.61 0.05 -8.82
CA VAL A 61 -4.17 0.93 -7.79
C VAL A 61 -3.03 1.74 -7.19
N GLU A 62 -3.17 3.06 -7.19
CA GLU A 62 -2.15 3.96 -6.65
C GLU A 62 -2.64 4.57 -5.34
N ILE A 63 -1.77 4.55 -4.33
CA ILE A 63 -2.01 5.21 -3.06
C ILE A 63 -1.34 6.58 -3.12
N MET A 64 -2.15 7.60 -3.35
CA MET A 64 -1.67 8.96 -3.59
C MET A 64 -1.31 9.70 -2.32
N GLU A 65 -2.12 9.53 -1.27
CA GLU A 65 -1.94 10.25 -0.02
C GLU A 65 -2.60 9.48 1.13
N VAL A 66 -1.94 9.51 2.27
CA VAL A 66 -2.49 8.97 3.52
C VAL A 66 -2.44 10.05 4.60
N LEU A 67 -3.58 10.27 5.24
CA LEU A 67 -3.69 11.14 6.43
C LEU A 67 -4.16 10.29 7.61
N ILE A 68 -3.53 10.50 8.76
CA ILE A 68 -3.96 9.92 10.04
C ILE A 68 -4.07 11.08 11.03
N ASP A 69 -5.21 11.23 11.69
CA ASP A 69 -5.50 12.35 12.57
C ASP A 69 -5.25 13.72 11.92
N ARG A 70 -5.65 13.86 10.65
CA ARG A 70 -5.47 15.07 9.83
C ARG A 70 -4.00 15.42 9.53
N ILE A 71 -3.07 14.53 9.85
CA ILE A 71 -1.66 14.71 9.55
C ILE A 71 -1.32 13.93 8.28
N VAL A 72 -0.71 14.60 7.30
CA VAL A 72 -0.24 13.92 6.09
C VAL A 72 0.95 13.06 6.46
N VAL A 73 0.76 11.74 6.48
CA VAL A 73 1.83 10.79 6.79
C VAL A 73 2.58 10.35 5.53
N GLY A 74 2.01 10.55 4.38
CA GLY A 74 2.68 10.31 3.11
C GLY A 74 1.88 10.87 1.96
N ARG A 75 2.58 11.39 0.95
CA ARG A 75 1.99 11.87 -0.30
C ARG A 75 2.93 11.53 -1.44
N MET A 76 2.39 10.93 -2.49
CA MET A 76 3.16 10.54 -3.67
C MET A 76 3.90 11.74 -4.25
N GLY A 77 5.23 11.61 -4.41
CA GLY A 77 6.09 12.60 -5.02
C GLY A 77 6.53 13.75 -4.12
N LYS A 78 5.87 14.03 -2.98
CA LYS A 78 6.20 15.17 -2.12
C LYS A 78 6.66 14.82 -0.72
N TYR A 79 6.02 13.86 -0.08
CA TYR A 79 6.29 13.48 1.29
C TYR A 79 6.45 11.96 1.39
N PRO A 80 7.57 11.41 0.85
CA PRO A 80 7.76 9.95 0.83
C PRO A 80 8.21 9.36 2.16
N PHE A 81 8.53 10.18 3.14
CA PHE A 81 9.30 9.83 4.32
C PHE A 81 8.61 8.83 5.26
N LEU A 82 7.30 8.86 5.36
CA LEU A 82 6.59 7.89 6.19
C LEU A 82 6.20 6.64 5.41
N LEU A 83 6.36 6.67 4.11
CA LEU A 83 6.21 5.49 3.27
C LEU A 83 7.35 4.49 3.48
N ASP A 84 8.43 4.89 4.15
CA ASP A 84 9.47 3.99 4.64
C ASP A 84 8.91 2.90 5.55
N LYS A 85 7.76 3.16 6.17
CA LYS A 85 7.05 2.22 7.03
C LYS A 85 6.01 1.41 6.30
N ALA A 86 5.80 1.68 5.02
CA ALA A 86 4.82 0.99 4.18
C ALA A 86 5.47 -0.15 3.41
N ASN A 87 4.83 -1.30 3.43
CA ASN A 87 5.25 -2.48 2.68
C ASN A 87 4.06 -3.02 1.91
N TYR A 88 4.31 -3.46 0.69
CA TYR A 88 3.31 -4.12 -0.14
C TYR A 88 3.65 -5.60 -0.25
N PHE A 89 2.67 -6.46 0.06
CA PHE A 89 2.78 -7.91 0.00
C PHE A 89 1.90 -8.44 -1.13
N PRO A 90 2.43 -8.61 -2.34
CA PRO A 90 1.63 -9.02 -3.49
C PRO A 90 1.25 -10.49 -3.42
N GLU A 91 0.08 -10.80 -3.96
CA GLU A 91 -0.35 -12.16 -4.28
C GLU A 91 -0.14 -12.37 -5.77
N TYR A 92 0.88 -13.12 -6.14
CA TYR A 92 1.17 -13.35 -7.55
C TYR A 92 0.18 -14.35 -8.17
N PRO A 93 -0.33 -14.06 -9.38
CA PRO A 93 -1.28 -14.97 -10.02
C PRO A 93 -0.59 -16.23 -10.54
N GLU A 94 -1.31 -17.35 -10.49
CA GLU A 94 -0.94 -18.57 -11.17
C GLU A 94 -1.58 -18.59 -12.58
N PRO A 95 -0.97 -19.16 -13.62
CA PRO A 95 0.31 -19.91 -13.60
C PRO A 95 1.58 -19.06 -13.69
N TRP A 96 1.46 -17.75 -13.79
CA TRP A 96 2.58 -16.83 -13.99
C TRP A 96 3.68 -17.01 -12.94
N TYR A 97 3.30 -17.13 -11.66
CA TYR A 97 4.26 -17.24 -10.56
C TYR A 97 5.13 -18.51 -10.67
N SER A 98 4.50 -19.64 -10.99
CA SER A 98 5.21 -20.90 -11.21
C SER A 98 6.11 -20.86 -12.42
N GLU A 99 5.67 -20.22 -13.50
CA GLU A 99 6.47 -20.03 -14.72
C GLU A 99 7.72 -19.18 -14.45
N GLN A 100 7.61 -18.15 -13.63
CA GLN A 100 8.77 -17.33 -13.24
C GLN A 100 9.80 -18.14 -12.46
N LYS A 101 9.35 -18.97 -11.54
CA LYS A 101 10.22 -19.86 -10.77
C LYS A 101 10.94 -20.88 -11.66
N GLU A 102 10.26 -21.44 -12.66
CA GLU A 102 10.85 -22.36 -13.62
C GLU A 102 11.96 -21.71 -14.46
N LYS A 103 11.84 -20.42 -14.73
CA LYS A 103 12.86 -19.62 -15.41
C LYS A 103 14.03 -19.21 -14.51
N GLY A 104 14.01 -19.61 -13.22
CA GLY A 104 15.01 -19.22 -12.23
C GLY A 104 14.80 -17.83 -11.66
N GLU A 105 13.67 -17.18 -11.92
CA GLU A 105 13.30 -15.90 -11.34
C GLU A 105 12.50 -16.08 -10.06
N THR A 106 12.79 -15.26 -9.06
CA THR A 106 12.07 -15.27 -7.78
C THR A 106 11.45 -13.90 -7.56
N PRO A 107 10.13 -13.74 -7.85
CA PRO A 107 9.46 -12.49 -7.57
C PRO A 107 9.55 -12.12 -6.08
N PRO A 108 9.75 -10.84 -5.74
CA PRO A 108 9.89 -10.43 -4.35
C PRO A 108 8.67 -10.77 -3.51
N VAL A 109 8.90 -11.19 -2.26
CA VAL A 109 7.81 -11.45 -1.30
C VAL A 109 7.11 -10.15 -0.91
N SER A 110 7.88 -9.05 -0.84
CA SER A 110 7.35 -7.74 -0.51
C SER A 110 8.12 -6.63 -1.20
N TYR A 111 7.46 -5.51 -1.37
CA TYR A 111 8.06 -4.27 -1.88
C TYR A 111 8.01 -3.22 -0.79
N LYS A 112 9.17 -2.63 -0.46
CA LYS A 112 9.27 -1.48 0.44
C LYS A 112 9.05 -0.19 -0.34
N HIS A 113 8.46 0.81 0.29
CA HIS A 113 8.21 2.13 -0.30
C HIS A 113 7.32 2.11 -1.55
N CYS A 114 6.52 1.07 -1.69
CA CYS A 114 5.65 0.90 -2.84
C CYS A 114 4.31 1.60 -2.63
N GLN A 115 3.90 2.39 -3.60
CA GLN A 115 2.60 3.08 -3.59
C GLN A 115 1.70 2.62 -4.73
N THR A 116 2.23 1.87 -5.69
CA THR A 116 1.50 1.36 -6.84
C THR A 116 1.31 -0.15 -6.70
N LEU A 117 0.06 -0.56 -6.58
CA LEU A 117 -0.30 -1.96 -6.38
C LEU A 117 -0.63 -2.60 -7.73
N HIS A 118 0.30 -3.38 -8.26
CA HIS A 118 0.15 -4.07 -9.55
C HIS A 118 -0.60 -5.39 -9.44
N HIS A 119 -0.62 -5.99 -8.26
CA HIS A 119 -1.25 -7.29 -8.01
C HIS A 119 -2.25 -7.18 -6.87
N ASN A 120 -3.13 -8.17 -6.76
CA ASN A 120 -3.88 -8.34 -5.52
C ASN A 120 -2.90 -8.55 -4.38
N GLY A 121 -3.30 -8.18 -3.19
CA GLY A 121 -2.45 -8.30 -2.01
C GLY A 121 -2.75 -7.21 -0.99
N GLU A 122 -1.85 -7.06 -0.03
CA GLU A 122 -2.02 -6.14 1.08
C GLU A 122 -0.89 -5.12 1.14
N TRP A 123 -1.29 -3.85 1.21
CA TRP A 123 -0.41 -2.74 1.52
C TRP A 123 -0.56 -2.40 3.00
N LYS A 124 0.55 -2.38 3.73
CA LYS A 124 0.57 -2.22 5.17
C LYS A 124 1.45 -1.05 5.58
N LEU A 125 0.90 -0.16 6.38
CA LEU A 125 1.62 0.96 6.98
C LEU A 125 1.57 0.83 8.49
N ASP A 126 2.74 0.66 9.11
CA ASP A 126 2.87 0.70 10.57
C ASP A 126 2.93 2.14 11.05
N PHE A 127 2.15 2.46 12.05
CA PHE A 127 2.14 3.79 12.65
C PHE A 127 1.96 3.70 14.16
N GLU A 128 2.19 4.80 14.84
CA GLU A 128 1.99 4.91 16.28
C GLU A 128 1.00 6.04 16.60
N SER A 129 0.19 5.83 17.62
CA SER A 129 -0.75 6.81 18.14
C SER A 129 -0.29 7.25 19.54
N PRO A 130 -0.32 8.54 19.88
CA PRO A 130 -0.72 9.69 19.03
C PRO A 130 0.23 9.96 17.87
N VAL A 131 -0.33 10.17 16.70
CA VAL A 131 0.44 10.31 15.45
C VAL A 131 1.40 11.50 15.48
N HIS A 132 1.03 12.59 16.10
CA HIS A 132 1.89 13.77 16.20
C HIS A 132 3.17 13.52 17.01
N TYR A 133 3.13 12.70 18.06
CA TYR A 133 4.31 12.28 18.79
C TYR A 133 5.20 11.36 17.98
N TRP A 134 4.62 10.39 17.32
CA TRP A 134 5.34 9.48 16.42
C TRP A 134 6.06 10.24 15.33
N PHE A 135 5.37 11.19 14.71
CA PHE A 135 5.91 12.06 13.69
C PHE A 135 7.09 12.88 14.21
N PHE A 136 6.94 13.49 15.37
CA PHE A 136 7.99 14.28 16.02
C PHE A 136 9.22 13.43 16.35
N GLU A 137 9.04 12.27 16.93
CA GLU A 137 10.14 11.36 17.27
C GLU A 137 10.91 10.90 16.04
N TYR A 138 10.20 10.58 14.96
CA TYR A 138 10.79 10.19 13.70
C TYR A 138 11.73 11.28 13.16
N TYR A 139 11.28 12.52 13.12
CA TYR A 139 12.09 13.65 12.66
C TYR A 139 13.21 14.01 13.61
N SER A 140 12.98 13.99 14.91
CA SER A 140 14.01 14.26 15.91
C SER A 140 15.11 13.23 15.86
N GLY A 141 14.77 11.96 15.67
CA GLY A 141 15.74 10.89 15.48
C GLY A 141 16.63 11.10 14.25
N LYS A 142 16.05 11.55 13.14
CA LYS A 142 16.81 11.87 11.93
C LYS A 142 17.71 13.07 12.11
N ARG A 143 17.31 14.09 12.86
CA ARG A 143 18.10 15.27 13.10
C ARG A 143 19.31 15.03 14.01
N LYS A 144 19.22 14.07 14.92
CA LYS A 144 20.33 13.74 15.84
C LYS A 144 21.58 13.24 15.12
N PHE A 145 21.44 12.70 13.93
CA PHE A 145 22.52 12.05 13.19
C PHE A 145 22.91 12.81 11.92
N SER A 146 22.36 13.96 11.74
CA SER A 146 22.68 14.82 10.60
C SER A 146 23.78 15.81 10.90
#